data_0af912f1ef63a1795713b219a93b8a88
#
_entry.id   0af912f1ef63a1795713b219a93b8a88
#
_cell.length_a   1.000
_cell.length_b   1.000
_cell.length_c   1.000
_cell.angle_alpha   90.00
_cell.angle_beta   90.00
_cell.angle_gamma   90.00
#
_symmetry.space_group_name_H-M   'P 1'
#
loop_
_entity.id
_entity.type
_entity.pdbx_description
1 polymer ?
#
loop_
_entity_poly.entity_id
_entity_poly.type
_entity_poly.pdbx_seq_one_letter_code
_entity_poly.pdbx_strand_id
1 'polypeptide(L)'
;MKSKTIIISSIILSMCFNTCQKPSQTSSGEYHIEMQDDRWILLKDGSPFYIKGAVAGSFFEKITEYGGNSARIWGNYEESLNKAQEYGLTVMVSLPVSAERYGMDWNDTVMVEKNIQEVLAIVKKFKDHPSVMLWSLGNEIDWIPPGIPYNPKLWDWIEYMAAKIKEIDARHPVMTVVGSSDFEQKTKEIASQCPSLDLMGLNLYGDFSNETAIMREYWKKPYAITEWGPHGHWQRPYTEWNAPLEESSTEKAESYHHNYTQVIQKDKSHCLGSYVFLWGQKQEITHTWYGMFSQEGLESESVGVMHSLWSGSPPSNTAPKVSELLIDGKPRELNVYLGKGKSYTATLEAEDDEDDLTFHWEIRKEVDPAPYAGQGEVAEEPIQKLIQDPGNATIEFTTPLEEGAYRLFGYAFDGKGHWAYANFPFYCK
;
A
#
# COMPACT_ATOMS: atom_id res chain seq x y z
N MET A 1 77.51 -7.76 -50.08
CA MET A 1 76.19 -8.42 -50.27
C MET A 1 75.51 -8.57 -48.93
N LYS A 2 74.51 -7.67 -48.64
CA LYS A 2 73.72 -7.72 -47.38
C LYS A 2 72.29 -8.10 -47.73
N SER A 3 71.87 -9.30 -47.27
CA SER A 3 70.55 -9.82 -47.45
C SER A 3 69.55 -9.06 -46.48
N LYS A 4 68.48 -8.54 -47.01
CA LYS A 4 67.38 -7.95 -46.22
C LYS A 4 66.26 -8.97 -46.10
N THR A 5 66.02 -9.41 -44.87
CA THR A 5 64.90 -10.25 -44.50
C THR A 5 63.67 -9.36 -44.29
N ILE A 6 62.59 -9.59 -45.03
CA ILE A 6 61.30 -8.96 -44.88
C ILE A 6 60.45 -9.85 -43.94
N ILE A 7 60.05 -9.27 -42.79
CA ILE A 7 59.10 -9.91 -41.87
C ILE A 7 57.69 -9.40 -42.24
N ILE A 8 56.82 -10.30 -42.68
CA ILE A 8 55.40 -10.00 -42.90
C ILE A 8 54.67 -10.33 -41.62
N SER A 9 54.18 -9.25 -40.92
CA SER A 9 53.31 -9.42 -39.77
C SER A 9 51.85 -9.54 -40.24
N SER A 10 51.29 -10.74 -40.09
CA SER A 10 49.85 -10.99 -40.30
C SER A 10 49.05 -10.48 -39.08
N ILE A 11 48.26 -9.44 -39.28
CA ILE A 11 47.29 -8.97 -38.28
C ILE A 11 46.03 -9.86 -38.41
N ILE A 12 45.79 -10.70 -37.41
CA ILE A 12 44.53 -11.47 -37.30
C ILE A 12 43.52 -10.54 -36.62
N LEU A 13 42.54 -10.03 -37.38
CA LEU A 13 41.40 -9.26 -36.89
C LEU A 13 40.39 -10.23 -36.27
N SER A 14 40.39 -10.33 -34.92
CA SER A 14 39.42 -11.12 -34.21
C SER A 14 38.09 -10.38 -34.15
N MET A 15 37.12 -10.75 -34.99
CA MET A 15 35.72 -10.28 -34.86
C MET A 15 35.07 -10.93 -33.67
N CYS A 16 34.95 -10.19 -32.58
CA CYS A 16 34.07 -10.56 -31.48
C CYS A 16 32.61 -10.41 -31.95
N PHE A 17 31.96 -11.52 -32.25
CA PHE A 17 30.50 -11.55 -32.37
C PHE A 17 29.91 -11.46 -30.94
N ASN A 18 29.46 -10.27 -30.58
CA ASN A 18 28.57 -10.11 -29.45
C ASN A 18 27.22 -10.77 -29.80
N THR A 19 27.09 -12.04 -29.48
CA THR A 19 25.77 -12.68 -29.42
C THR A 19 25.01 -12.06 -28.26
N CYS A 20 24.02 -11.23 -28.59
CA CYS A 20 23.01 -10.78 -27.65
C CYS A 20 22.27 -12.03 -27.14
N GLN A 21 22.75 -12.63 -26.05
CA GLN A 21 22.02 -13.67 -25.36
C GLN A 21 20.75 -13.02 -24.80
N LYS A 22 19.58 -13.45 -25.30
CA LYS A 22 18.32 -13.21 -24.59
C LYS A 22 18.54 -13.67 -23.16
N PRO A 23 18.10 -12.89 -22.15
CA PRO A 23 18.17 -13.33 -20.77
C PRO A 23 17.49 -14.69 -20.68
N SER A 24 18.17 -15.68 -20.12
CA SER A 24 17.61 -16.97 -19.81
C SER A 24 16.35 -16.73 -18.98
N GLN A 25 15.21 -17.32 -19.37
CA GLN A 25 14.06 -17.38 -18.49
C GLN A 25 14.51 -18.11 -17.23
N THR A 26 14.79 -17.36 -16.17
CA THR A 26 14.96 -17.90 -14.84
C THR A 26 13.60 -18.45 -14.42
N SER A 27 13.52 -19.72 -14.04
CA SER A 27 12.32 -20.29 -13.44
C SER A 27 11.94 -19.51 -12.19
N SER A 28 10.65 -19.51 -11.82
CA SER A 28 10.20 -18.99 -10.52
C SER A 28 11.06 -19.57 -9.39
N GLY A 29 11.36 -18.75 -8.36
CA GLY A 29 12.04 -19.20 -7.17
C GLY A 29 11.27 -20.30 -6.44
N GLU A 30 11.96 -21.07 -5.62
CA GLU A 30 11.33 -22.01 -4.69
C GLU A 30 11.13 -21.28 -3.34
N TYR A 31 9.89 -21.26 -2.84
CA TYR A 31 9.57 -20.62 -1.57
C TYR A 31 9.08 -21.66 -0.57
N HIS A 32 9.68 -21.64 0.60
CA HIS A 32 9.35 -22.56 1.67
C HIS A 32 9.19 -21.82 2.99
N ILE A 33 8.20 -22.21 3.78
CA ILE A 33 7.98 -21.68 5.13
C ILE A 33 8.25 -22.80 6.12
N GLU A 34 9.17 -22.56 7.04
CA GLU A 34 9.51 -23.53 8.07
C GLU A 34 9.78 -22.87 9.43
N MET A 35 9.80 -23.68 10.48
CA MET A 35 10.14 -23.23 11.82
C MET A 35 11.61 -23.56 12.13
N GLN A 36 12.38 -22.54 12.49
CA GLN A 36 13.75 -22.65 12.95
C GLN A 36 13.89 -21.88 14.28
N ASP A 37 14.42 -22.51 15.32
CA ASP A 37 14.67 -21.90 16.63
C ASP A 37 13.46 -21.11 17.20
N ASP A 38 12.27 -21.72 17.17
CA ASP A 38 10.98 -21.14 17.60
C ASP A 38 10.54 -19.90 16.79
N ARG A 39 11.03 -19.76 15.55
CA ARG A 39 10.63 -18.69 14.61
C ARG A 39 10.19 -19.27 13.29
N TRP A 40 9.12 -18.72 12.75
CA TRP A 40 8.74 -18.98 11.38
C TRP A 40 9.62 -18.18 10.42
N ILE A 41 10.17 -18.83 9.41
CA ILE A 41 11.04 -18.24 8.41
C ILE A 41 10.49 -18.55 7.02
N LEU A 42 10.39 -17.53 6.18
CA LEU A 42 10.21 -17.70 4.75
C LEU A 42 11.61 -17.85 4.12
N LEU A 43 11.80 -18.92 3.37
CA LEU A 43 12.99 -19.14 2.58
C LEU A 43 12.69 -18.88 1.10
N LYS A 44 13.59 -18.21 0.42
CA LYS A 44 13.67 -18.08 -1.03
C LYS A 44 14.93 -18.77 -1.51
N ASP A 45 14.78 -19.83 -2.31
CA ASP A 45 15.91 -20.62 -2.82
C ASP A 45 16.85 -21.11 -1.69
N GLY A 46 16.25 -21.51 -0.55
CA GLY A 46 16.96 -21.98 0.63
C GLY A 46 17.59 -20.88 1.52
N SER A 47 17.42 -19.61 1.18
CA SER A 47 17.94 -18.49 1.95
C SER A 47 16.83 -17.72 2.68
N PRO A 48 17.02 -17.26 3.92
CA PRO A 48 16.04 -16.49 4.65
C PRO A 48 15.61 -15.22 3.88
N PHE A 49 14.30 -15.02 3.76
CA PHE A 49 13.69 -13.89 3.08
C PHE A 49 12.67 -13.22 3.98
N TYR A 50 12.90 -11.96 4.35
CA TYR A 50 11.96 -11.13 5.10
C TYR A 50 11.30 -10.13 4.16
N ILE A 51 9.97 -10.09 4.15
CA ILE A 51 9.20 -9.25 3.23
C ILE A 51 9.30 -7.79 3.66
N LYS A 52 9.92 -6.98 2.79
CA LYS A 52 9.93 -5.51 2.82
C LYS A 52 9.14 -5.04 1.61
N GLY A 53 7.83 -5.02 1.73
CA GLY A 53 6.93 -4.91 0.59
C GLY A 53 6.10 -3.65 0.59
N ALA A 54 5.53 -3.38 -0.59
CA ALA A 54 4.57 -2.32 -0.80
C ALA A 54 3.36 -2.83 -1.60
N VAL A 55 2.19 -2.30 -1.28
CA VAL A 55 1.00 -2.41 -2.13
C VAL A 55 1.18 -1.41 -3.26
N ALA A 56 1.42 -1.90 -4.47
CA ALA A 56 1.85 -1.06 -5.57
C ALA A 56 1.14 -1.37 -6.90
N GLY A 57 0.71 -0.30 -7.57
CA GLY A 57 0.33 -0.30 -8.99
C GLY A 57 1.30 0.52 -9.85
N SER A 58 2.22 1.28 -9.21
CA SER A 58 3.19 2.19 -9.81
C SER A 58 4.46 2.27 -8.97
N PHE A 59 5.49 2.96 -9.46
CA PHE A 59 6.75 3.23 -8.74
C PHE A 59 7.46 1.97 -8.23
N PHE A 60 7.43 0.87 -9.01
CA PHE A 60 8.11 -0.40 -8.66
C PHE A 60 9.63 -0.21 -8.52
N GLU A 61 10.23 0.65 -9.35
CA GLU A 61 11.65 1.03 -9.30
C GLU A 61 12.04 1.56 -7.92
N LYS A 62 11.22 2.43 -7.34
CA LYS A 62 11.48 3.05 -6.04
C LYS A 62 11.39 2.06 -4.87
N ILE A 63 10.59 0.99 -4.99
CA ILE A 63 10.59 -0.07 -3.98
C ILE A 63 12.00 -0.66 -3.86
N THR A 64 12.61 -1.04 -4.98
CA THR A 64 13.96 -1.62 -4.99
C THR A 64 15.04 -0.59 -4.62
N GLU A 65 14.93 0.62 -5.17
CA GLU A 65 15.86 1.73 -4.88
C GLU A 65 15.95 2.00 -3.38
N TYR A 66 14.82 1.93 -2.67
CA TYR A 66 14.72 2.20 -1.23
C TYR A 66 14.89 0.95 -0.35
N GLY A 67 15.35 -0.16 -0.93
CA GLY A 67 15.67 -1.39 -0.18
C GLY A 67 14.49 -2.30 0.12
N GLY A 68 13.33 -2.06 -0.50
CA GLY A 68 12.22 -3.00 -0.55
C GLY A 68 12.51 -4.17 -1.51
N ASN A 69 11.75 -5.25 -1.40
CA ASN A 69 12.02 -6.49 -2.13
C ASN A 69 10.79 -7.21 -2.65
N SER A 70 9.59 -6.67 -2.39
CA SER A 70 8.34 -7.31 -2.76
C SER A 70 7.25 -6.30 -3.09
N ALA A 71 6.36 -6.64 -4.03
CA ALA A 71 5.14 -5.90 -4.31
C ALA A 71 3.91 -6.78 -4.07
N ARG A 72 2.80 -6.19 -3.62
CA ARG A 72 1.48 -6.79 -3.62
C ARG A 72 0.66 -6.19 -4.74
N ILE A 73 0.04 -7.03 -5.59
CA ILE A 73 -0.70 -6.59 -6.78
C ILE A 73 -2.09 -7.22 -6.88
N TRP A 74 -3.00 -6.52 -7.59
CA TRP A 74 -4.31 -7.00 -8.02
C TRP A 74 -4.52 -6.73 -9.51
N GLY A 75 -5.11 -7.66 -10.23
CA GLY A 75 -5.40 -7.46 -11.65
C GLY A 75 -4.14 -7.16 -12.48
N ASN A 76 -4.30 -6.87 -13.76
CA ASN A 76 -3.20 -6.57 -14.70
C ASN A 76 -1.96 -7.45 -14.48
N TYR A 77 -2.18 -8.73 -14.10
CA TYR A 77 -1.15 -9.63 -13.57
C TYR A 77 0.08 -9.72 -14.45
N GLU A 78 -0.10 -9.82 -15.78
CA GLU A 78 1.01 -10.00 -16.72
C GLU A 78 1.90 -8.75 -16.75
N GLU A 79 1.30 -7.57 -16.84
CA GLU A 79 2.03 -6.30 -16.85
C GLU A 79 2.75 -6.06 -15.52
N SER A 80 2.02 -6.24 -14.40
CA SER A 80 2.57 -6.01 -13.07
C SER A 80 3.68 -6.99 -12.70
N LEU A 81 3.54 -8.28 -13.06
CA LEU A 81 4.56 -9.30 -12.84
C LEU A 81 5.81 -9.03 -13.67
N ASN A 82 5.66 -8.66 -14.95
CA ASN A 82 6.78 -8.30 -15.81
C ASN A 82 7.51 -7.06 -15.27
N LYS A 83 6.76 -6.05 -14.79
CA LYS A 83 7.31 -4.85 -14.19
C LYS A 83 8.08 -5.16 -12.89
N ALA A 84 7.52 -5.99 -12.03
CA ALA A 84 8.20 -6.46 -10.83
C ALA A 84 9.51 -7.22 -11.17
N GLN A 85 9.49 -8.06 -12.22
CA GLN A 85 10.67 -8.78 -12.68
C GLN A 85 11.76 -7.82 -13.19
N GLU A 86 11.40 -6.76 -13.90
CA GLU A 86 12.33 -5.74 -14.38
C GLU A 86 13.16 -5.15 -13.24
N TYR A 87 12.52 -4.94 -12.07
CA TYR A 87 13.17 -4.37 -10.89
C TYR A 87 13.60 -5.42 -9.84
N GLY A 88 13.55 -6.71 -10.15
CA GLY A 88 14.02 -7.78 -9.26
C GLY A 88 13.13 -8.02 -8.04
N LEU A 89 11.87 -7.55 -8.07
CA LEU A 89 10.91 -7.70 -6.99
C LEU A 89 10.24 -9.08 -7.03
N THR A 90 9.97 -9.62 -5.85
CA THR A 90 9.01 -10.71 -5.67
C THR A 90 7.59 -10.15 -5.59
N VAL A 91 6.59 -10.99 -5.85
CA VAL A 91 5.20 -10.54 -5.88
C VAL A 91 4.29 -11.46 -5.08
N MET A 92 3.52 -10.85 -4.19
CA MET A 92 2.31 -11.42 -3.64
C MET A 92 1.17 -11.17 -4.63
N VAL A 93 0.64 -12.23 -5.22
CA VAL A 93 -0.45 -12.15 -6.19
C VAL A 93 -1.79 -12.29 -5.49
N SER A 94 -2.57 -11.20 -5.42
CA SER A 94 -3.94 -11.24 -4.89
C SER A 94 -4.90 -11.77 -5.95
N LEU A 95 -5.42 -12.97 -5.72
CA LEU A 95 -6.34 -13.67 -6.63
C LEU A 95 -7.77 -13.14 -6.44
N PRO A 96 -8.60 -13.11 -7.50
CA PRO A 96 -9.91 -12.44 -7.51
C PRO A 96 -11.00 -13.33 -6.88
N VAL A 97 -10.86 -13.69 -5.60
CA VAL A 97 -11.95 -14.30 -4.85
C VAL A 97 -12.95 -13.22 -4.50
N SER A 98 -14.17 -13.35 -4.99
CA SER A 98 -15.22 -12.36 -4.81
C SER A 98 -15.80 -12.40 -3.39
N ALA A 99 -16.17 -11.24 -2.85
CA ALA A 99 -16.78 -11.14 -1.52
C ALA A 99 -18.32 -11.01 -1.59
N GLU A 100 -19.02 -11.37 -0.50
CA GLU A 100 -20.49 -11.22 -0.43
C GLU A 100 -20.93 -9.77 -0.61
N ARG A 101 -20.16 -8.79 -0.12
CA ARG A 101 -20.42 -7.36 -0.33
C ARG A 101 -20.40 -6.93 -1.81
N TYR A 102 -19.83 -7.76 -2.68
CA TYR A 102 -19.82 -7.58 -4.14
C TYR A 102 -20.70 -8.57 -4.87
N GLY A 103 -21.63 -9.24 -4.16
CA GLY A 103 -22.66 -10.09 -4.72
C GLY A 103 -22.31 -11.58 -4.80
N MET A 104 -21.22 -12.04 -4.17
CA MET A 104 -20.96 -13.48 -4.04
C MET A 104 -22.00 -14.12 -3.12
N ASP A 105 -22.60 -15.23 -3.56
CA ASP A 105 -23.40 -16.12 -2.69
C ASP A 105 -22.65 -17.45 -2.51
N TRP A 106 -22.12 -17.67 -1.32
CA TRP A 106 -21.38 -18.90 -0.98
C TRP A 106 -22.26 -20.15 -0.96
N ASN A 107 -23.59 -20.02 -1.06
CA ASN A 107 -24.52 -21.13 -1.20
C ASN A 107 -24.80 -21.48 -2.69
N ASP A 108 -24.55 -20.57 -3.62
CA ASP A 108 -24.67 -20.82 -5.05
C ASP A 108 -23.42 -21.52 -5.59
N THR A 109 -23.48 -22.85 -5.67
CA THR A 109 -22.36 -23.67 -6.12
C THR A 109 -21.94 -23.38 -7.56
N VAL A 110 -22.82 -22.88 -8.42
CA VAL A 110 -22.49 -22.53 -9.80
C VAL A 110 -21.67 -21.24 -9.84
N MET A 111 -22.07 -20.24 -9.07
CA MET A 111 -21.33 -18.99 -8.92
C MET A 111 -19.95 -19.22 -8.32
N VAL A 112 -19.89 -20.01 -7.25
CA VAL A 112 -18.63 -20.34 -6.58
C VAL A 112 -17.70 -21.11 -7.51
N GLU A 113 -18.18 -22.15 -8.21
CA GLU A 113 -17.36 -22.92 -9.14
C GLU A 113 -16.79 -22.04 -10.28
N LYS A 114 -17.57 -21.09 -10.80
CA LYS A 114 -17.09 -20.13 -11.80
C LYS A 114 -15.91 -19.30 -11.24
N ASN A 115 -16.03 -18.81 -10.02
CA ASN A 115 -14.95 -18.03 -9.38
C ASN A 115 -13.71 -18.90 -9.12
N ILE A 116 -13.89 -20.15 -8.69
CA ILE A 116 -12.79 -21.12 -8.52
C ILE A 116 -12.03 -21.32 -9.84
N GLN A 117 -12.73 -21.55 -10.95
CA GLN A 117 -12.10 -21.74 -12.25
C GLN A 117 -11.31 -20.51 -12.70
N GLU A 118 -11.80 -19.30 -12.45
CA GLU A 118 -11.08 -18.05 -12.70
C GLU A 118 -9.78 -17.98 -11.90
N VAL A 119 -9.84 -18.22 -10.60
CA VAL A 119 -8.68 -18.25 -9.69
C VAL A 119 -7.65 -19.26 -10.16
N LEU A 120 -8.07 -20.51 -10.41
CA LEU A 120 -7.16 -21.59 -10.84
C LEU A 120 -6.54 -21.35 -12.24
N ALA A 121 -7.26 -20.65 -13.13
CA ALA A 121 -6.72 -20.28 -14.44
C ALA A 121 -5.57 -19.27 -14.31
N ILE A 122 -5.67 -18.29 -13.39
CA ILE A 122 -4.60 -17.34 -13.12
C ILE A 122 -3.38 -18.06 -12.55
N VAL A 123 -3.56 -18.94 -11.56
CA VAL A 123 -2.46 -19.71 -10.98
C VAL A 123 -1.77 -20.55 -12.06
N LYS A 124 -2.51 -21.31 -12.87
CA LYS A 124 -1.96 -22.10 -13.99
C LYS A 124 -1.15 -21.27 -14.97
N LYS A 125 -1.63 -20.06 -15.29
CA LYS A 125 -0.97 -19.16 -16.24
C LYS A 125 0.35 -18.63 -15.70
N PHE A 126 0.41 -18.25 -14.42
CA PHE A 126 1.51 -17.45 -13.87
C PHE A 126 2.42 -18.19 -12.87
N LYS A 127 2.11 -19.44 -12.48
CA LYS A 127 2.91 -20.18 -11.50
C LYS A 127 4.41 -20.33 -11.84
N ASP A 128 4.77 -20.22 -13.10
CA ASP A 128 6.15 -20.32 -13.55
C ASP A 128 6.81 -18.94 -13.78
N HIS A 129 6.10 -17.83 -13.47
CA HIS A 129 6.66 -16.49 -13.61
C HIS A 129 7.67 -16.22 -12.48
N PRO A 130 8.89 -15.73 -12.79
CA PRO A 130 9.99 -15.62 -11.81
C PRO A 130 9.73 -14.67 -10.64
N SER A 131 8.82 -13.72 -10.79
CA SER A 131 8.46 -12.80 -9.70
C SER A 131 7.39 -13.35 -8.75
N VAL A 132 6.65 -14.39 -9.10
CA VAL A 132 5.63 -14.94 -8.20
C VAL A 132 6.30 -15.49 -6.95
N MET A 133 5.82 -15.07 -5.79
CA MET A 133 6.31 -15.51 -4.48
C MET A 133 5.24 -16.29 -3.72
N LEU A 134 4.01 -15.78 -3.70
CA LEU A 134 2.90 -16.42 -2.99
C LEU A 134 1.54 -16.04 -3.60
N TRP A 135 0.55 -16.87 -3.35
CA TRP A 135 -0.83 -16.70 -3.77
C TRP A 135 -1.70 -16.27 -2.61
N SER A 136 -2.46 -15.19 -2.79
CA SER A 136 -3.42 -14.71 -1.80
C SER A 136 -4.85 -14.87 -2.32
N LEU A 137 -5.66 -15.61 -1.61
CA LEU A 137 -7.08 -15.86 -1.92
C LEU A 137 -7.93 -14.68 -1.42
N GLY A 138 -8.22 -13.74 -2.32
CA GLY A 138 -9.05 -12.58 -2.07
C GLY A 138 -8.39 -11.48 -1.24
N ASN A 139 -9.20 -10.50 -0.89
CA ASN A 139 -8.85 -9.38 -0.01
C ASN A 139 -10.04 -9.03 0.87
N GLU A 140 -9.92 -9.21 2.20
CA GLU A 140 -10.99 -8.92 3.17
C GLU A 140 -12.35 -9.48 2.75
N ILE A 141 -12.35 -10.67 2.19
CA ILE A 141 -13.59 -11.32 1.70
C ILE A 141 -14.57 -11.66 2.83
N ASP A 142 -14.08 -11.66 4.04
CA ASP A 142 -14.74 -11.85 5.32
C ASP A 142 -15.45 -10.58 5.84
N TRP A 143 -15.14 -9.40 5.27
CA TRP A 143 -15.77 -8.16 5.68
C TRP A 143 -17.18 -8.06 5.11
N ILE A 144 -18.16 -7.87 5.99
CA ILE A 144 -19.58 -7.74 5.66
C ILE A 144 -20.12 -6.46 6.28
N PRO A 145 -20.97 -5.69 5.58
CA PRO A 145 -21.62 -4.52 6.15
C PRO A 145 -22.42 -4.86 7.40
N PRO A 146 -22.49 -3.96 8.39
CA PRO A 146 -23.26 -4.16 9.60
C PRO A 146 -24.71 -4.60 9.33
N GLY A 147 -25.19 -5.64 10.03
CA GLY A 147 -26.55 -6.15 9.91
C GLY A 147 -26.76 -7.22 8.83
N ILE A 148 -25.74 -7.57 8.05
CA ILE A 148 -25.79 -8.72 7.13
C ILE A 148 -25.19 -9.93 7.86
N PRO A 149 -25.89 -11.10 7.87
CA PRO A 149 -25.34 -12.31 8.48
C PRO A 149 -24.10 -12.79 7.72
N TYR A 150 -23.06 -13.14 8.47
CA TYR A 150 -21.88 -13.77 7.95
C TYR A 150 -22.16 -15.21 7.49
N ASN A 151 -21.69 -15.59 6.29
CA ASN A 151 -21.85 -16.96 5.79
C ASN A 151 -20.58 -17.80 6.07
N PRO A 152 -20.61 -18.74 7.03
CA PRO A 152 -19.44 -19.52 7.41
C PRO A 152 -18.93 -20.46 6.30
N LYS A 153 -19.71 -20.76 5.27
CA LYS A 153 -19.26 -21.54 4.10
C LYS A 153 -18.11 -20.91 3.33
N LEU A 154 -17.87 -19.62 3.53
CA LEU A 154 -16.70 -18.93 2.98
C LEU A 154 -15.43 -19.72 3.24
N TRP A 155 -15.20 -20.17 4.48
CA TRP A 155 -13.94 -20.85 4.85
C TRP A 155 -13.84 -22.25 4.26
N ASP A 156 -14.95 -22.96 4.07
CA ASP A 156 -14.96 -24.26 3.37
C ASP A 156 -14.46 -24.09 1.92
N TRP A 157 -14.90 -23.01 1.24
CA TRP A 157 -14.49 -22.74 -0.13
C TRP A 157 -13.05 -22.20 -0.21
N ILE A 158 -12.59 -21.42 0.75
CA ILE A 158 -11.20 -20.97 0.84
C ILE A 158 -10.26 -22.17 1.03
N GLU A 159 -10.60 -23.08 1.93
CA GLU A 159 -9.84 -24.34 2.11
C GLU A 159 -9.80 -25.15 0.82
N TYR A 160 -10.94 -25.33 0.15
CA TYR A 160 -11.00 -26.05 -1.11
C TYR A 160 -10.10 -25.41 -2.19
N MET A 161 -10.17 -24.07 -2.34
CA MET A 161 -9.32 -23.35 -3.31
C MET A 161 -7.84 -23.47 -2.96
N ALA A 162 -7.48 -23.32 -1.68
CA ALA A 162 -6.09 -23.45 -1.22
C ALA A 162 -5.52 -24.86 -1.54
N ALA A 163 -6.28 -25.92 -1.23
CA ALA A 163 -5.89 -27.29 -1.56
C ALA A 163 -5.72 -27.49 -3.08
N LYS A 164 -6.63 -26.93 -3.90
CA LYS A 164 -6.53 -27.02 -5.36
C LYS A 164 -5.36 -26.23 -5.94
N ILE A 165 -5.02 -25.10 -5.37
CA ILE A 165 -3.81 -24.36 -5.78
C ILE A 165 -2.57 -25.18 -5.49
N LYS A 166 -2.44 -25.81 -4.34
CA LYS A 166 -1.31 -26.68 -3.98
C LYS A 166 -1.16 -27.92 -4.88
N GLU A 167 -2.26 -28.47 -5.42
CA GLU A 167 -2.21 -29.52 -6.43
C GLU A 167 -1.58 -29.02 -7.75
N ILE A 168 -1.76 -27.75 -8.10
CA ILE A 168 -1.28 -27.12 -9.35
C ILE A 168 0.13 -26.56 -9.17
N ASP A 169 0.40 -25.99 -8.01
CA ASP A 169 1.62 -25.26 -7.67
C ASP A 169 2.03 -25.52 -6.22
N ALA A 170 2.95 -26.44 -6.03
CA ALA A 170 3.49 -26.79 -4.72
C ALA A 170 4.69 -25.91 -4.29
N ARG A 171 5.13 -24.97 -5.14
CA ARG A 171 6.33 -24.13 -4.89
C ARG A 171 6.03 -22.83 -4.17
N HIS A 172 4.81 -22.35 -4.27
CA HIS A 172 4.43 -21.06 -3.73
C HIS A 172 3.44 -21.21 -2.59
N PRO A 173 3.69 -20.58 -1.43
CA PRO A 173 2.75 -20.57 -0.32
C PRO A 173 1.40 -19.97 -0.69
N VAL A 174 0.35 -20.41 0.00
CA VAL A 174 -1.03 -19.95 -0.19
C VAL A 174 -1.53 -19.31 1.11
N MET A 175 -2.19 -18.16 0.99
CA MET A 175 -2.79 -17.42 2.09
C MET A 175 -4.17 -16.87 1.73
N THR A 176 -4.90 -16.37 2.73
CA THR A 176 -6.01 -15.43 2.57
C THR A 176 -5.75 -14.17 3.39
N VAL A 177 -6.47 -13.08 3.10
CA VAL A 177 -6.29 -11.78 3.77
C VAL A 177 -7.56 -11.40 4.51
N VAL A 178 -7.42 -11.06 5.78
CA VAL A 178 -8.51 -10.63 6.66
C VAL A 178 -8.33 -9.18 7.12
N GLY A 179 -9.45 -8.49 7.30
CA GLY A 179 -9.48 -7.18 7.95
C GLY A 179 -9.62 -7.28 9.48
N SER A 180 -9.57 -6.14 10.18
CA SER A 180 -9.53 -6.08 11.64
C SER A 180 -10.88 -6.31 12.35
N SER A 181 -12.04 -6.30 11.65
CA SER A 181 -13.33 -6.51 12.28
C SER A 181 -13.52 -7.97 12.73
N ASP A 182 -14.02 -8.18 13.96
CA ASP A 182 -14.23 -9.51 14.55
C ASP A 182 -13.02 -10.45 14.45
N PHE A 183 -11.83 -9.86 14.55
CA PHE A 183 -10.56 -10.45 14.19
C PHE A 183 -10.26 -11.77 14.96
N GLU A 184 -10.52 -11.80 16.26
CA GLU A 184 -10.29 -13.00 17.09
C GLU A 184 -11.18 -14.17 16.65
N GLN A 185 -12.47 -13.92 16.42
CA GLN A 185 -13.42 -14.93 15.98
C GLN A 185 -13.01 -15.53 14.63
N LYS A 186 -12.72 -14.67 13.64
CA LYS A 186 -12.28 -15.08 12.30
C LYS A 186 -10.97 -15.85 12.33
N THR A 187 -10.01 -15.41 13.14
CA THR A 187 -8.73 -16.13 13.32
C THR A 187 -8.96 -17.56 13.80
N LYS A 188 -9.86 -17.77 14.78
CA LYS A 188 -10.22 -19.11 15.28
C LYS A 188 -10.90 -19.98 14.22
N GLU A 189 -11.81 -19.39 13.44
CA GLU A 189 -12.51 -20.09 12.36
C GLU A 189 -11.51 -20.54 11.27
N ILE A 190 -10.67 -19.64 10.78
CA ILE A 190 -9.66 -19.97 9.76
C ILE A 190 -8.68 -21.01 10.29
N ALA A 191 -8.22 -20.88 11.53
CA ALA A 191 -7.29 -21.83 12.12
C ALA A 191 -7.86 -23.26 12.19
N SER A 192 -9.17 -23.41 12.38
CA SER A 192 -9.83 -24.70 12.46
C SER A 192 -10.26 -25.26 11.10
N GLN A 193 -10.63 -24.40 10.15
CA GLN A 193 -11.29 -24.79 8.90
C GLN A 193 -10.37 -24.76 7.68
N CYS A 194 -9.25 -23.99 7.73
CA CYS A 194 -8.37 -23.80 6.58
C CYS A 194 -6.94 -24.34 6.80
N PRO A 195 -6.76 -25.66 7.04
CA PRO A 195 -5.43 -26.24 7.28
C PRO A 195 -4.48 -26.13 6.09
N SER A 196 -4.99 -26.00 4.85
CA SER A 196 -4.19 -25.88 3.63
C SER A 196 -3.54 -24.50 3.45
N LEU A 197 -3.96 -23.48 4.21
CA LEU A 197 -3.27 -22.18 4.20
C LEU A 197 -1.90 -22.30 4.90
N ASP A 198 -0.86 -21.75 4.28
CA ASP A 198 0.51 -21.76 4.83
C ASP A 198 0.74 -20.60 5.80
N LEU A 199 0.13 -19.45 5.51
CA LEU A 199 0.17 -18.24 6.32
C LEU A 199 -1.14 -17.47 6.20
N MET A 200 -1.33 -16.45 7.05
CA MET A 200 -2.46 -15.52 7.00
C MET A 200 -1.96 -14.12 6.65
N GLY A 201 -2.73 -13.39 5.84
CA GLY A 201 -2.52 -11.98 5.56
C GLY A 201 -3.42 -11.11 6.42
N LEU A 202 -2.91 -9.98 6.90
CA LEU A 202 -3.60 -9.05 7.78
C LEU A 202 -3.60 -7.66 7.18
N ASN A 203 -4.78 -7.04 7.01
CA ASN A 203 -4.91 -5.63 6.71
C ASN A 203 -5.22 -4.86 7.99
N LEU A 204 -4.29 -4.04 8.43
CA LEU A 204 -4.32 -3.40 9.75
C LEU A 204 -3.94 -1.94 9.65
N TYR A 205 -4.74 -1.05 10.24
CA TYR A 205 -4.54 0.39 10.23
C TYR A 205 -4.55 0.95 11.66
N GLY A 206 -3.87 2.07 11.87
CA GLY A 206 -3.69 2.66 13.19
C GLY A 206 -2.82 1.78 14.11
N ASP A 207 -3.17 1.65 15.40
CA ASP A 207 -2.49 0.73 16.33
C ASP A 207 -3.09 -0.68 16.22
N PHE A 208 -2.26 -1.64 15.86
CA PHE A 208 -2.64 -3.04 15.68
C PHE A 208 -1.79 -4.04 16.51
N SER A 209 -1.27 -3.60 17.62
CA SER A 209 -0.48 -4.45 18.53
C SER A 209 -1.28 -5.62 19.12
N ASN A 210 -2.59 -5.44 19.31
CA ASN A 210 -3.50 -6.45 19.82
C ASN A 210 -3.72 -7.61 18.83
N GLU A 211 -3.88 -7.31 17.54
CA GLU A 211 -4.10 -8.29 16.48
C GLU A 211 -2.92 -9.24 16.32
N THR A 212 -1.69 -8.74 16.47
CA THR A 212 -0.50 -9.60 16.46
C THR A 212 -0.45 -10.57 17.65
N ALA A 213 -0.97 -10.18 18.80
CA ALA A 213 -1.10 -11.08 19.97
C ALA A 213 -2.13 -12.20 19.72
N ILE A 214 -3.28 -11.86 19.13
CA ILE A 214 -4.32 -12.82 18.75
C ILE A 214 -3.79 -13.86 17.76
N MET A 215 -2.98 -13.42 16.79
CA MET A 215 -2.35 -14.34 15.83
C MET A 215 -1.47 -15.38 16.52
N ARG A 216 -0.61 -14.99 17.44
CA ARG A 216 0.25 -15.93 18.18
C ARG A 216 -0.56 -16.91 19.04
N GLU A 217 -1.68 -16.46 19.56
CA GLU A 217 -2.51 -17.29 20.45
C GLU A 217 -3.34 -18.34 19.69
N TYR A 218 -3.98 -17.95 18.59
CA TYR A 218 -4.99 -18.79 17.94
C TYR A 218 -4.56 -19.36 16.59
N TRP A 219 -3.86 -18.60 15.75
CA TRP A 219 -3.40 -19.08 14.44
C TRP A 219 -2.19 -20.01 14.52
N LYS A 220 -1.18 -19.69 15.29
CA LYS A 220 0.03 -20.49 15.57
C LYS A 220 0.91 -20.82 14.35
N LYS A 221 0.51 -20.44 13.13
CA LYS A 221 1.30 -20.45 11.92
C LYS A 221 1.80 -19.01 11.64
N PRO A 222 2.68 -18.80 10.65
CA PRO A 222 3.15 -17.45 10.34
C PRO A 222 2.05 -16.57 9.73
N TYR A 223 2.31 -15.27 9.73
CA TYR A 223 1.49 -14.27 9.06
C TYR A 223 2.35 -13.20 8.39
N ALA A 224 1.76 -12.46 7.45
CA ALA A 224 2.33 -11.24 6.92
C ALA A 224 1.30 -10.10 7.08
N ILE A 225 1.75 -8.87 7.35
CA ILE A 225 0.86 -7.72 7.35
C ILE A 225 0.76 -7.23 5.92
N THR A 226 -0.39 -7.44 5.29
CA THR A 226 -0.58 -7.29 3.86
C THR A 226 -1.03 -5.92 3.43
N GLU A 227 -1.60 -5.14 4.34
CA GLU A 227 -1.81 -3.70 4.26
C GLU A 227 -1.63 -3.10 5.63
N TRP A 228 -0.89 -2.00 5.69
CA TRP A 228 -0.77 -1.19 6.90
C TRP A 228 -0.38 0.23 6.54
N GLY A 229 -0.84 1.15 7.34
CA GLY A 229 -0.66 2.58 7.06
C GLY A 229 -1.05 3.47 8.25
N PRO A 230 -1.37 4.74 7.97
CA PRO A 230 -1.90 5.66 8.97
C PRO A 230 -3.27 5.19 9.46
N HIS A 231 -3.89 5.94 10.36
CA HIS A 231 -5.24 5.64 10.80
C HIS A 231 -6.23 5.63 9.62
N GLY A 232 -7.08 4.61 9.59
CA GLY A 232 -8.24 4.61 8.69
C GLY A 232 -9.21 5.73 9.06
N HIS A 233 -9.95 6.25 8.08
CA HIS A 233 -10.90 7.35 8.35
C HIS A 233 -11.93 6.98 9.44
N TRP A 234 -12.31 5.71 9.56
CA TRP A 234 -13.21 5.19 10.60
C TRP A 234 -12.59 5.16 12.01
N GLN A 235 -11.28 5.37 12.14
CA GLN A 235 -10.56 5.42 13.42
C GLN A 235 -10.30 6.86 13.89
N ARG A 236 -10.63 7.86 13.06
CA ARG A 236 -10.39 9.28 13.36
C ARG A 236 -11.61 9.95 13.96
N PRO A 237 -11.44 11.03 14.74
CA PRO A 237 -12.55 11.91 15.12
C PRO A 237 -13.25 12.49 13.88
N TYR A 238 -14.56 12.73 14.01
CA TYR A 238 -15.37 13.38 12.99
C TYR A 238 -15.82 14.76 13.43
N THR A 239 -15.99 15.66 12.48
CA THR A 239 -16.64 16.95 12.70
C THR A 239 -18.13 16.77 12.96
N GLU A 240 -18.81 17.86 13.42
CA GLU A 240 -20.27 17.86 13.60
C GLU A 240 -21.06 17.63 12.30
N TRP A 241 -20.45 17.87 11.13
CA TRP A 241 -21.03 17.58 9.79
C TRP A 241 -20.48 16.29 9.18
N ASN A 242 -19.97 15.40 10.02
CA ASN A 242 -19.55 14.04 9.63
C ASN A 242 -18.36 13.95 8.65
N ALA A 243 -17.46 14.94 8.64
CA ALA A 243 -16.19 14.85 7.92
C ALA A 243 -15.09 14.32 8.85
N PRO A 244 -14.31 13.29 8.47
CA PRO A 244 -13.24 12.78 9.31
C PRO A 244 -12.03 13.73 9.32
N LEU A 245 -11.34 13.82 10.47
CA LEU A 245 -10.14 14.62 10.65
C LEU A 245 -8.91 13.82 10.18
N GLU A 246 -8.41 14.15 9.00
CA GLU A 246 -7.25 13.50 8.41
C GLU A 246 -5.94 13.94 9.09
N GLU A 247 -5.01 13.01 9.25
CA GLU A 247 -3.64 13.28 9.69
C GLU A 247 -2.87 14.06 8.62
N SER A 248 -1.99 14.97 9.03
CA SER A 248 -1.02 15.61 8.12
C SER A 248 -0.01 14.60 7.59
N SER A 249 0.74 14.94 6.53
CA SER A 249 1.79 14.08 6.00
C SER A 249 2.83 13.68 7.04
N THR A 250 3.15 14.58 7.98
CA THR A 250 4.11 14.34 9.06
C THR A 250 3.54 13.41 10.14
N GLU A 251 2.29 13.63 10.59
CA GLU A 251 1.62 12.70 11.51
C GLU A 251 1.53 11.28 10.93
N LYS A 252 1.26 11.17 9.61
CA LYS A 252 1.26 9.86 8.92
C LYS A 252 2.64 9.22 8.90
N ALA A 253 3.68 9.98 8.61
CA ALA A 253 5.07 9.50 8.62
C ALA A 253 5.48 8.95 10.00
N GLU A 254 5.08 9.64 11.08
CA GLU A 254 5.26 9.17 12.45
C GLU A 254 4.53 7.84 12.70
N SER A 255 3.29 7.70 12.21
CA SER A 255 2.50 6.47 12.31
C SER A 255 3.18 5.31 11.58
N TYR A 256 3.70 5.54 10.37
CA TYR A 256 4.48 4.53 9.63
C TYR A 256 5.74 4.11 10.38
N HIS A 257 6.51 5.05 10.89
CA HIS A 257 7.72 4.75 11.67
C HIS A 257 7.39 3.95 12.94
N HIS A 258 6.38 4.37 13.69
CA HIS A 258 5.96 3.71 14.93
C HIS A 258 5.52 2.28 14.66
N ASN A 259 4.58 2.07 13.75
CA ASN A 259 4.02 0.74 13.47
C ASN A 259 5.09 -0.25 12.98
N TYR A 260 5.97 0.19 12.10
CA TYR A 260 7.04 -0.67 11.61
C TYR A 260 8.01 -1.07 12.72
N THR A 261 8.49 -0.11 13.53
CA THR A 261 9.52 -0.35 14.53
C THR A 261 8.97 -0.96 15.83
N GLN A 262 7.75 -0.60 16.24
CA GLN A 262 7.21 -1.01 17.52
C GLN A 262 6.29 -2.24 17.45
N VAL A 263 5.74 -2.56 16.27
CA VAL A 263 4.86 -3.71 16.10
C VAL A 263 5.45 -4.72 15.12
N ILE A 264 5.64 -4.34 13.84
CA ILE A 264 6.01 -5.27 12.77
C ILE A 264 7.36 -5.94 13.05
N GLN A 265 8.40 -5.14 13.29
CA GLN A 265 9.76 -5.66 13.53
C GLN A 265 9.92 -6.36 14.88
N LYS A 266 9.01 -6.17 15.83
CA LYS A 266 9.11 -6.81 17.16
C LYS A 266 8.62 -8.24 17.16
N ASP A 267 7.64 -8.60 16.34
CA ASP A 267 7.22 -9.99 16.21
C ASP A 267 8.13 -10.77 15.25
N LYS A 268 9.29 -11.14 15.75
CA LYS A 268 10.25 -11.96 14.99
C LYS A 268 9.92 -13.44 14.98
N SER A 269 8.88 -13.85 15.70
CA SER A 269 8.52 -15.27 15.84
C SER A 269 7.53 -15.73 14.77
N HIS A 270 6.59 -14.87 14.36
CA HIS A 270 5.50 -15.25 13.44
C HIS A 270 5.35 -14.32 12.24
N CYS A 271 5.81 -13.06 12.32
CA CYS A 271 5.66 -12.09 11.24
C CYS A 271 6.75 -12.27 10.17
N LEU A 272 6.36 -12.65 8.96
CA LEU A 272 7.26 -12.83 7.81
C LEU A 272 7.58 -11.51 7.08
N GLY A 273 7.02 -10.40 7.53
CA GLY A 273 7.19 -9.08 6.95
C GLY A 273 5.87 -8.40 6.60
N SER A 274 5.94 -7.35 5.78
CA SER A 274 4.78 -6.50 5.55
C SER A 274 4.77 -5.80 4.19
N TYR A 275 3.57 -5.32 3.82
CA TYR A 275 3.33 -4.48 2.63
C TYR A 275 2.70 -3.16 3.06
N VAL A 276 3.45 -2.06 2.92
CA VAL A 276 2.96 -0.73 3.24
C VAL A 276 1.87 -0.30 2.26
N PHE A 277 0.82 0.36 2.77
CA PHE A 277 -0.30 0.87 1.99
C PHE A 277 -0.38 2.40 2.08
N LEU A 278 -0.43 3.16 1.00
CA LEU A 278 -0.41 2.75 -0.40
C LEU A 278 0.83 3.35 -1.09
N TRP A 279 1.59 2.52 -1.77
CA TRP A 279 2.73 2.93 -2.60
C TRP A 279 2.24 3.45 -3.95
N GLY A 280 1.68 4.64 -3.91
CA GLY A 280 1.00 5.28 -5.02
C GLY A 280 0.08 6.40 -4.54
N GLN A 281 -0.98 6.66 -5.29
CA GLN A 281 -1.99 7.65 -5.00
C GLN A 281 -3.40 7.04 -5.18
N LYS A 282 -4.35 7.44 -4.35
CA LYS A 282 -5.73 6.96 -4.37
C LYS A 282 -6.66 8.01 -3.80
N GLN A 283 -7.85 8.16 -4.39
CA GLN A 283 -8.97 8.87 -3.77
C GLN A 283 -9.71 7.92 -2.83
N GLU A 284 -9.72 8.24 -1.53
CA GLU A 284 -10.59 7.65 -0.51
C GLU A 284 -10.78 8.67 0.60
N ILE A 285 -11.97 9.21 0.75
CA ILE A 285 -12.31 10.42 1.50
C ILE A 285 -11.60 11.66 0.95
N THR A 286 -10.27 11.60 0.90
CA THR A 286 -9.42 12.60 0.24
C THR A 286 -8.44 11.91 -0.70
N HIS A 287 -7.81 12.64 -1.59
CA HIS A 287 -6.73 12.15 -2.45
C HIS A 287 -5.39 12.02 -1.69
N THR A 288 -5.33 12.52 -0.47
CA THR A 288 -4.16 12.49 0.40
C THR A 288 -4.22 11.42 1.48
N TRP A 289 -5.39 10.76 1.73
CA TRP A 289 -5.58 9.90 2.90
C TRP A 289 -4.53 8.78 3.01
N TYR A 290 -4.36 7.97 1.96
CA TYR A 290 -3.44 6.83 1.95
C TYR A 290 -2.27 6.98 0.98
N GLY A 291 -2.33 7.93 0.05
CA GLY A 291 -1.30 8.10 -0.96
C GLY A 291 0.04 8.55 -0.37
N MET A 292 1.10 7.76 -0.60
CA MET A 292 2.46 8.13 -0.21
C MET A 292 3.12 9.03 -1.27
N PHE A 293 2.57 9.03 -2.49
CA PHE A 293 3.01 9.88 -3.61
C PHE A 293 1.89 10.82 -4.01
N SER A 294 2.26 12.00 -4.56
CA SER A 294 1.29 12.84 -5.27
C SER A 294 0.88 12.21 -6.59
N GLN A 295 -0.12 12.79 -7.26
CA GLN A 295 -0.52 12.37 -8.60
C GLN A 295 0.63 12.53 -9.62
N GLU A 296 1.49 13.51 -9.44
CA GLU A 296 2.68 13.80 -10.25
C GLU A 296 3.89 12.94 -9.86
N GLY A 297 3.80 12.16 -8.80
CA GLY A 297 4.86 11.28 -8.31
C GLY A 297 5.82 11.92 -7.31
N LEU A 298 5.45 13.05 -6.70
CA LEU A 298 6.21 13.64 -5.61
C LEU A 298 6.10 12.77 -4.35
N GLU A 299 7.19 12.66 -3.61
CA GLU A 299 7.30 11.80 -2.44
C GLU A 299 6.92 12.54 -1.16
N SER A 300 6.04 11.94 -0.36
CA SER A 300 5.78 12.44 0.99
C SER A 300 6.84 11.95 1.98
N GLU A 301 6.86 12.53 3.18
CA GLU A 301 7.76 12.12 4.29
C GLU A 301 7.64 10.62 4.59
N SER A 302 6.46 10.01 4.40
CA SER A 302 6.24 8.57 4.59
C SER A 302 7.10 7.71 3.67
N VAL A 303 7.38 8.15 2.44
CA VAL A 303 8.30 7.44 1.51
C VAL A 303 9.72 7.46 2.07
N GLY A 304 10.22 8.60 2.56
CA GLY A 304 11.51 8.74 3.19
C GLY A 304 11.67 7.89 4.47
N VAL A 305 10.58 7.76 5.25
CA VAL A 305 10.53 6.85 6.39
C VAL A 305 10.71 5.41 5.93
N MET A 306 9.97 4.95 4.91
CA MET A 306 10.12 3.58 4.41
C MET A 306 11.50 3.34 3.78
N HIS A 307 12.07 4.33 3.08
CA HIS A 307 13.45 4.26 2.60
C HIS A 307 14.40 3.98 3.78
N SER A 308 14.34 4.78 4.84
CA SER A 308 15.19 4.62 6.03
C SER A 308 15.03 3.25 6.69
N LEU A 309 13.79 2.77 6.82
CA LEU A 309 13.46 1.51 7.49
C LEU A 309 13.88 0.28 6.67
N TRP A 310 13.79 0.34 5.34
CA TRP A 310 14.14 -0.79 4.47
C TRP A 310 15.64 -0.86 4.15
N SER A 311 16.26 0.29 3.81
CA SER A 311 17.68 0.34 3.45
C SER A 311 18.60 0.39 4.66
N GLY A 312 18.13 0.90 5.81
CA GLY A 312 18.93 1.19 6.99
C GLY A 312 19.71 2.51 6.90
N SER A 313 19.44 3.34 5.90
CA SER A 313 20.09 4.64 5.67
C SER A 313 19.04 5.72 5.41
N PRO A 314 19.21 6.95 5.92
CA PRO A 314 18.28 8.03 5.61
C PRO A 314 18.35 8.42 4.12
N PRO A 315 17.28 8.99 3.54
CA PRO A 315 17.33 9.58 2.21
C PRO A 315 18.34 10.71 2.14
N SER A 316 18.85 11.00 0.96
CA SER A 316 19.82 12.10 0.70
C SER A 316 19.17 13.48 0.78
N ASN A 317 17.87 13.58 0.56
CA ASN A 317 17.02 14.74 0.75
C ASN A 317 15.75 14.30 1.47
N THR A 318 15.27 15.09 2.41
CA THR A 318 14.06 14.78 3.18
C THR A 318 12.88 15.55 2.63
N ALA A 319 11.67 15.00 2.76
CA ALA A 319 10.47 15.74 2.44
C ALA A 319 10.22 16.83 3.50
N PRO A 320 9.57 17.95 3.11
CA PRO A 320 9.13 18.97 4.07
C PRO A 320 8.24 18.37 5.15
N LYS A 321 8.21 19.02 6.32
CA LYS A 321 7.35 18.68 7.45
C LYS A 321 6.26 19.70 7.59
N VAL A 322 5.07 19.25 7.99
CA VAL A 322 3.93 20.10 8.32
C VAL A 322 3.56 19.89 9.79
N SER A 323 3.65 20.95 10.57
CA SER A 323 3.21 20.94 11.97
C SER A 323 1.70 21.16 12.09
N GLU A 324 1.14 22.17 11.40
CA GLU A 324 -0.27 22.54 11.54
C GLU A 324 -0.81 23.29 10.32
N LEU A 325 -2.14 23.15 10.08
CA LEU A 325 -2.91 24.02 9.20
C LEU A 325 -4.00 24.71 10.02
N LEU A 326 -4.00 26.05 10.01
CA LEU A 326 -4.90 26.89 10.79
C LEU A 326 -5.81 27.71 9.89
N ILE A 327 -7.06 27.97 10.34
CA ILE A 327 -7.95 28.99 9.79
C ILE A 327 -8.24 30.03 10.87
N ASP A 328 -7.86 31.29 10.64
CA ASP A 328 -7.92 32.38 11.63
C ASP A 328 -7.31 31.99 12.99
N GLY A 329 -6.17 31.26 12.94
CA GLY A 329 -5.46 30.76 14.12
C GLY A 329 -6.19 29.67 14.88
N LYS A 330 -7.19 29.01 14.30
CA LYS A 330 -7.94 27.91 14.91
C LYS A 330 -7.52 26.57 14.29
N PRO A 331 -7.31 25.55 15.12
CA PRO A 331 -7.02 24.20 14.64
C PRO A 331 -8.29 23.48 14.13
N ARG A 332 -8.09 22.44 13.32
CA ARG A 332 -9.16 21.67 12.64
C ARG A 332 -10.13 20.94 13.59
N GLU A 333 -9.73 20.69 14.82
CA GLU A 333 -10.53 19.98 15.84
C GLU A 333 -11.69 20.82 16.39
N LEU A 334 -11.72 22.14 16.12
CA LEU A 334 -12.68 23.05 16.73
C LEU A 334 -14.03 23.16 16.00
N ASN A 335 -14.34 22.31 15.00
CA ASN A 335 -15.59 22.41 14.23
C ASN A 335 -15.83 23.82 13.68
N VAL A 336 -14.99 24.28 12.76
CA VAL A 336 -14.99 25.67 12.30
C VAL A 336 -16.13 25.94 11.30
N TYR A 337 -17.05 26.85 11.67
CA TYR A 337 -18.11 27.34 10.79
C TYR A 337 -17.73 28.72 10.24
N LEU A 338 -17.83 28.91 8.94
CA LEU A 338 -17.46 30.10 8.22
C LEU A 338 -18.68 30.72 7.50
N GLY A 339 -18.74 32.05 7.42
CA GLY A 339 -19.81 32.73 6.69
C GLY A 339 -19.63 32.63 5.17
N LYS A 340 -20.71 32.45 4.41
CA LYS A 340 -20.72 32.38 2.95
C LYS A 340 -20.17 33.65 2.30
N GLY A 341 -19.24 33.47 1.32
CA GLY A 341 -18.63 34.58 0.58
C GLY A 341 -17.82 35.55 1.45
N LYS A 342 -17.30 35.13 2.58
CA LYS A 342 -16.45 35.92 3.47
C LYS A 342 -14.99 35.52 3.31
N SER A 343 -14.11 36.51 3.56
CA SER A 343 -12.67 36.26 3.56
C SER A 343 -12.17 35.82 4.93
N TYR A 344 -11.22 34.89 4.92
CA TYR A 344 -10.55 34.32 6.09
C TYR A 344 -9.08 34.10 5.78
N THR A 345 -8.26 34.04 6.81
CA THR A 345 -6.82 33.74 6.67
C THR A 345 -6.58 32.27 6.96
N ALA A 346 -5.77 31.59 6.11
CA ALA A 346 -5.26 30.27 6.40
C ALA A 346 -3.73 30.29 6.44
N THR A 347 -3.15 29.51 7.36
CA THR A 347 -1.70 29.37 7.51
C THR A 347 -1.34 27.88 7.54
N LEU A 348 -0.40 27.46 6.67
CA LEU A 348 0.25 26.17 6.73
C LEU A 348 1.62 26.34 7.38
N GLU A 349 1.79 25.78 8.57
CA GLU A 349 3.08 25.77 9.25
C GLU A 349 3.91 24.59 8.73
N ALA A 350 4.84 24.89 7.85
CA ALA A 350 5.72 23.92 7.22
C ALA A 350 7.17 24.35 7.29
N GLU A 351 8.08 23.40 7.41
CA GLU A 351 9.53 23.61 7.44
C GLU A 351 10.25 22.55 6.63
N ASP A 352 11.45 22.90 6.17
CA ASP A 352 12.41 21.99 5.54
C ASP A 352 13.81 22.32 6.05
N ASP A 353 14.66 21.30 6.18
CA ASP A 353 15.99 21.46 6.77
C ASP A 353 16.97 22.21 5.84
N GLU A 354 16.79 22.14 4.52
CA GLU A 354 17.76 22.61 3.52
C GLU A 354 17.16 23.50 2.42
N ASP A 355 15.84 23.51 2.22
CA ASP A 355 15.22 24.09 1.05
C ASP A 355 14.21 25.19 1.33
N ASP A 356 14.16 26.18 0.43
CA ASP A 356 13.10 27.18 0.40
C ASP A 356 11.81 26.51 -0.12
N LEU A 357 10.73 26.61 0.65
CA LEU A 357 9.45 26.00 0.32
C LEU A 357 8.62 26.85 -0.63
N THR A 358 7.97 26.19 -1.56
CA THR A 358 6.87 26.77 -2.35
C THR A 358 5.55 26.14 -1.90
N PHE A 359 4.46 26.89 -2.05
CA PHE A 359 3.15 26.49 -1.52
C PHE A 359 2.10 26.42 -2.62
N HIS A 360 1.07 25.59 -2.37
CA HIS A 360 -0.13 25.55 -3.18
C HIS A 360 -1.34 25.28 -2.29
N TRP A 361 -2.52 25.77 -2.67
CA TRP A 361 -3.74 25.64 -1.89
C TRP A 361 -4.95 25.34 -2.76
N GLU A 362 -5.85 24.52 -2.24
CA GLU A 362 -7.10 24.16 -2.88
C GLU A 362 -8.26 24.14 -1.89
N ILE A 363 -9.46 24.48 -2.37
CA ILE A 363 -10.71 24.22 -1.66
C ILE A 363 -11.52 23.26 -2.51
N ARG A 364 -11.99 22.18 -1.89
CA ARG A 364 -12.86 21.18 -2.51
C ARG A 364 -14.12 21.01 -1.67
N LYS A 365 -15.21 20.57 -2.30
CA LYS A 365 -16.39 20.11 -1.57
C LYS A 365 -16.03 18.84 -0.80
N GLU A 366 -16.60 18.66 0.39
CA GLU A 366 -16.43 17.40 1.13
C GLU A 366 -17.08 16.26 0.36
N VAL A 367 -16.43 15.11 0.28
CA VAL A 367 -16.94 13.94 -0.43
C VAL A 367 -17.86 13.15 0.50
N ASP A 368 -19.00 12.68 -0.03
CA ASP A 368 -19.77 11.66 0.66
C ASP A 368 -19.01 10.34 0.59
N PRO A 369 -18.69 9.71 1.74
CA PRO A 369 -17.93 8.46 1.74
C PRO A 369 -18.61 7.38 0.89
N ALA A 370 -17.82 6.63 0.14
CA ALA A 370 -18.33 5.45 -0.55
C ALA A 370 -18.96 4.47 0.47
N PRO A 371 -19.99 3.69 0.08
CA PRO A 371 -20.68 2.78 0.99
C PRO A 371 -19.75 1.77 1.69
N TYR A 372 -18.62 1.48 1.07
CA TYR A 372 -17.61 0.56 1.60
C TYR A 372 -16.21 1.11 1.37
N ALA A 373 -15.34 0.98 2.37
CA ALA A 373 -13.92 1.27 2.22
C ALA A 373 -13.33 0.50 1.03
N GLY A 374 -12.45 1.14 0.27
CA GLY A 374 -11.80 0.53 -0.89
C GLY A 374 -12.60 0.56 -2.20
N GLN A 375 -13.86 1.04 -2.21
CA GLN A 375 -14.55 1.35 -3.47
C GLN A 375 -13.93 2.58 -4.12
N GLY A 376 -13.95 2.61 -5.46
CA GLY A 376 -13.50 3.79 -6.21
C GLY A 376 -14.39 5.00 -5.90
N GLU A 377 -13.79 6.07 -5.43
CA GLU A 377 -14.41 7.37 -5.24
C GLU A 377 -13.98 8.32 -6.35
N VAL A 378 -14.86 9.25 -6.70
CA VAL A 378 -14.53 10.35 -7.62
C VAL A 378 -14.07 11.53 -6.78
N ALA A 379 -12.86 12.02 -7.05
CA ALA A 379 -12.38 13.23 -6.40
C ALA A 379 -13.20 14.45 -6.83
N GLU A 380 -13.59 15.28 -5.87
CA GLU A 380 -14.18 16.57 -6.16
C GLU A 380 -13.13 17.51 -6.76
N GLU A 381 -13.50 18.26 -7.80
CA GLU A 381 -12.62 19.22 -8.43
C GLU A 381 -12.37 20.45 -7.55
N PRO A 382 -11.17 21.06 -7.58
CA PRO A 382 -10.89 22.28 -6.85
C PRO A 382 -11.80 23.44 -7.29
N ILE A 383 -12.39 24.13 -6.33
CA ILE A 383 -13.22 25.30 -6.58
C ILE A 383 -12.33 26.50 -6.92
N GLN A 384 -12.45 26.97 -8.16
CA GLN A 384 -11.58 28.02 -8.69
C GLN A 384 -11.89 29.41 -8.14
N LYS A 385 -10.87 30.28 -8.09
CA LYS A 385 -10.98 31.73 -7.77
C LYS A 385 -11.36 32.07 -6.32
N LEU A 386 -11.26 31.11 -5.42
CA LEU A 386 -11.52 31.35 -4.00
C LEU A 386 -10.28 31.78 -3.21
N ILE A 387 -9.09 31.53 -3.75
CA ILE A 387 -7.79 31.76 -3.11
C ILE A 387 -7.03 32.81 -3.88
N GLN A 388 -6.49 33.82 -3.15
CA GLN A 388 -5.59 34.82 -3.69
C GLN A 388 -4.14 34.43 -3.34
N ASP A 389 -3.23 34.56 -4.32
CA ASP A 389 -1.79 34.32 -4.15
C ASP A 389 -1.46 32.96 -3.47
N PRO A 390 -1.85 31.82 -4.07
CA PRO A 390 -1.74 30.50 -3.41
C PRO A 390 -0.27 30.03 -3.20
N GLY A 391 0.72 30.83 -3.58
CA GLY A 391 2.14 30.50 -3.48
C GLY A 391 2.79 30.81 -2.13
N ASN A 392 2.04 31.25 -1.12
CA ASN A 392 2.55 31.63 0.20
C ASN A 392 2.09 30.64 1.29
N ALA A 393 2.86 30.55 2.37
CA ALA A 393 2.51 29.77 3.57
C ALA A 393 1.25 30.30 4.27
N THR A 394 1.00 31.60 4.16
CA THR A 394 -0.22 32.24 4.67
C THR A 394 -0.95 32.88 3.50
N ILE A 395 -2.24 32.58 3.39
CA ILE A 395 -3.12 33.06 2.32
C ILE A 395 -4.38 33.72 2.86
N GLU A 396 -4.99 34.56 2.04
CA GLU A 396 -6.40 34.96 2.19
C GLU A 396 -7.26 34.17 1.22
N PHE A 397 -8.35 33.58 1.70
CA PHE A 397 -9.31 32.87 0.88
C PHE A 397 -10.73 33.33 1.14
N THR A 398 -11.57 33.21 0.11
CA THR A 398 -13.01 33.49 0.21
C THR A 398 -13.78 32.18 0.25
N THR A 399 -14.71 32.06 1.18
CA THR A 399 -15.54 30.86 1.29
C THR A 399 -16.56 30.77 0.13
N PRO A 400 -16.98 29.53 -0.25
CA PRO A 400 -18.05 29.34 -1.21
C PRO A 400 -19.34 30.09 -0.85
N LEU A 401 -20.16 30.41 -1.88
CA LEU A 401 -21.47 31.02 -1.67
C LEU A 401 -22.56 29.99 -1.33
N GLU A 402 -22.34 28.73 -1.69
CA GLU A 402 -23.22 27.60 -1.36
C GLU A 402 -22.97 27.13 0.06
N GLU A 403 -24.04 26.88 0.81
CA GLU A 403 -23.97 26.27 2.13
C GLU A 403 -23.56 24.79 2.01
N GLY A 404 -22.65 24.35 2.88
CA GLY A 404 -22.20 22.96 2.87
C GLY A 404 -20.86 22.72 3.53
N ALA A 405 -20.44 21.47 3.49
CA ALA A 405 -19.15 21.01 3.98
C ALA A 405 -18.07 21.12 2.90
N TYR A 406 -16.93 21.65 3.27
CA TYR A 406 -15.77 21.85 2.38
C TYR A 406 -14.49 21.49 3.12
N ARG A 407 -13.42 21.26 2.34
CA ARG A 407 -12.08 21.01 2.85
C ARG A 407 -11.06 21.91 2.15
N LEU A 408 -10.28 22.62 2.95
CA LEU A 408 -9.11 23.38 2.50
C LEU A 408 -7.89 22.46 2.57
N PHE A 409 -7.13 22.40 1.49
CA PHE A 409 -5.85 21.70 1.42
C PHE A 409 -4.72 22.71 1.29
N GLY A 410 -3.66 22.51 2.07
CA GLY A 410 -2.40 23.22 1.96
C GLY A 410 -1.27 22.27 1.67
N TYR A 411 -0.43 22.62 0.68
CA TYR A 411 0.71 21.84 0.23
C TYR A 411 1.97 22.67 0.32
N ALA A 412 3.08 22.04 0.69
CA ALA A 412 4.43 22.59 0.67
C ALA A 412 5.35 21.70 -0.16
N PHE A 413 6.20 22.29 -0.99
CA PHE A 413 7.09 21.61 -1.91
C PHE A 413 8.52 22.12 -1.75
N ASP A 414 9.50 21.20 -1.76
CA ASP A 414 10.94 21.51 -1.71
C ASP A 414 11.56 21.85 -3.06
N GLY A 415 10.81 21.67 -4.16
CA GLY A 415 11.33 21.81 -5.52
C GLY A 415 12.30 20.72 -5.96
N LYS A 416 12.53 19.69 -5.16
CA LYS A 416 13.44 18.56 -5.41
C LYS A 416 12.74 17.21 -5.54
N GLY A 417 11.42 17.20 -5.62
CA GLY A 417 10.64 16.00 -5.82
C GLY A 417 9.86 15.53 -4.59
N HIS A 418 9.81 16.33 -3.53
CA HIS A 418 9.08 16.02 -2.31
C HIS A 418 8.00 17.03 -2.01
N TRP A 419 7.01 16.59 -1.24
CA TRP A 419 5.90 17.41 -0.80
C TRP A 419 5.42 17.04 0.59
N ALA A 420 4.82 18.02 1.25
CA ALA A 420 4.09 17.85 2.49
C ALA A 420 2.70 18.45 2.36
N TYR A 421 1.76 17.98 3.15
CA TYR A 421 0.37 18.42 3.09
C TYR A 421 -0.34 18.33 4.44
N ALA A 422 -1.32 19.22 4.58
CA ALA A 422 -2.37 19.10 5.58
C ALA A 422 -3.69 19.56 4.99
N ASN A 423 -4.79 19.18 5.62
CA ASN A 423 -6.11 19.64 5.23
C ASN A 423 -6.98 20.00 6.42
N PHE A 424 -7.99 20.82 6.16
CA PHE A 424 -8.85 21.40 7.17
C PHE A 424 -10.31 21.35 6.72
N PRO A 425 -11.15 20.49 7.29
CA PRO A 425 -12.58 20.49 7.02
C PRO A 425 -13.27 21.67 7.70
N PHE A 426 -14.11 22.39 6.95
CA PHE A 426 -14.93 23.49 7.48
C PHE A 426 -16.34 23.44 6.93
N TYR A 427 -17.29 24.05 7.63
CA TYR A 427 -18.67 24.18 7.17
C TYR A 427 -19.01 25.64 6.84
N CYS A 428 -19.51 25.88 5.64
CA CYS A 428 -19.94 27.16 5.15
C CYS A 428 -21.45 27.39 5.41
N LYS A 429 -21.84 28.41 6.19
CA LYS A 429 -23.24 28.71 6.53
C LYS A 429 -23.58 30.21 6.50
#